data_04ee798918f1039932e07c113bd5c830
#
_entry.id   04ee798918f1039932e07c113bd5c830
#
_cell.length_a   1.000
_cell.length_b   1.000
_cell.length_c   1.000
_cell.angle_alpha   90.00
_cell.angle_beta   90.00
_cell.angle_gamma   90.00
#
_symmetry.space_group_name_H-M   'P 1'
#
loop_
_entity.id
_entity.type
_entity.pdbx_description
1 polymer ?
#
loop_
_entity_poly.entity_id
_entity_poly.type
_entity_poly.pdbx_seq_one_letter_code
_entity_poly.pdbx_strand_id
1 'polypeptide(L)'
;EAIDECFMPLLKEVLGLIKGMAEEWKDIPMLAKTHGQPASPTRVGKEFNVFAVRIEEQIRQFEQLTYPAKFGGATGNMNAHKVAYPEIDWIGFGNDFVASLGLKRSFPTTQIEHYDNLASLFDCLRRINTILIDFARDIWTYISMEYFRQKVKAGEVGSSAMPHKVNPIDFENAEGNFGVADALYTHLSMKLPISRLQRDLTDSTVLRNIG
;
A
#
# COMPACT_ATOMS: atom_id res chain seq x y z
N GLU A 1 2.46 12.00 -7.67
CA GLU A 1 1.29 12.77 -7.20
C GLU A 1 0.41 11.93 -6.25
N ALA A 2 -0.49 11.04 -6.71
CA ALA A 2 -1.43 10.31 -5.83
C ALA A 2 -0.75 9.61 -4.65
N ILE A 3 0.40 9.00 -4.87
CA ILE A 3 1.18 8.36 -3.81
C ILE A 3 1.78 9.38 -2.85
N ASP A 4 2.47 10.39 -3.39
CA ASP A 4 3.27 11.31 -2.58
C ASP A 4 2.41 12.40 -1.93
N GLU A 5 1.31 12.79 -2.57
CA GLU A 5 0.44 13.88 -2.12
C GLU A 5 -0.78 13.40 -1.30
N CYS A 6 -1.23 12.14 -1.50
CA CYS A 6 -2.40 11.62 -0.82
C CYS A 6 -2.07 10.41 0.06
N PHE A 7 -1.57 9.31 -0.52
CA PHE A 7 -1.44 8.05 0.19
C PHE A 7 -0.39 8.09 1.31
N MET A 8 0.83 8.52 1.00
CA MET A 8 1.94 8.53 1.97
C MET A 8 1.72 9.49 3.13
N PRO A 9 1.18 10.70 2.95
CA PRO A 9 0.84 11.57 4.08
C PRO A 9 -0.18 10.93 5.03
N LEU A 10 -1.27 10.35 4.50
CA LEU A 10 -2.28 9.69 5.32
C LEU A 10 -1.73 8.45 6.03
N LEU A 11 -0.93 7.64 5.35
CA LEU A 11 -0.28 6.48 5.98
C LEU A 11 0.65 6.89 7.12
N LYS A 12 1.44 7.96 6.94
CA LYS A 12 2.32 8.52 7.98
C LYS A 12 1.53 9.09 9.15
N GLU A 13 0.37 9.69 8.91
CA GLU A 13 -0.54 10.15 9.96
C GLU A 13 -1.06 8.96 10.78
N VAL A 14 -1.58 7.92 10.14
CA VAL A 14 -2.03 6.69 10.81
C VAL A 14 -0.90 6.04 11.61
N LEU A 15 0.29 5.94 11.04
CA LEU A 15 1.46 5.43 11.74
C LEU A 15 1.81 6.28 12.97
N GLY A 16 1.74 7.61 12.84
CA GLY A 16 1.96 8.55 13.94
C GLY A 16 0.98 8.34 15.09
N LEU A 17 -0.31 8.14 14.79
CA LEU A 17 -1.35 7.84 15.78
C LEU A 17 -1.08 6.52 16.49
N ILE A 18 -0.75 5.45 15.76
CA ILE A 18 -0.43 4.14 16.34
C ILE A 18 0.80 4.24 17.27
N LYS A 19 1.85 4.95 16.85
CA LYS A 19 3.06 5.18 17.68
C LYS A 19 2.75 6.03 18.91
N GLY A 20 1.89 7.04 18.77
CA GLY A 20 1.44 7.86 19.90
C GLY A 20 0.73 7.00 20.95
N MET A 21 -0.20 6.16 20.54
CA MET A 21 -0.89 5.22 21.45
C MET A 21 0.09 4.18 22.05
N ALA A 22 1.03 3.68 21.25
CA ALA A 22 2.04 2.75 21.74
C ALA A 22 2.89 3.36 22.86
N GLU A 23 3.28 4.63 22.75
CA GLU A 23 4.03 5.35 23.77
C GLU A 23 3.17 5.71 24.99
N GLU A 24 1.95 6.22 24.77
CA GLU A 24 1.03 6.56 25.86
C GLU A 24 0.70 5.36 26.75
N TRP A 25 0.55 4.17 26.14
CA TRP A 25 0.13 2.96 26.85
C TRP A 25 1.25 1.94 27.10
N LYS A 26 2.51 2.37 26.97
CA LYS A 26 3.68 1.49 27.08
C LYS A 26 3.80 0.76 28.41
N ASP A 27 3.27 1.33 29.48
CA ASP A 27 3.36 0.77 30.84
C ASP A 27 2.08 0.08 31.31
N ILE A 28 1.02 0.06 30.50
CA ILE A 28 -0.24 -0.61 30.85
C ILE A 28 -0.08 -2.12 30.66
N PRO A 29 -0.16 -2.91 31.74
CA PRO A 29 -0.08 -4.36 31.64
C PRO A 29 -1.35 -4.94 30.99
N MET A 30 -1.17 -5.99 30.20
CA MET A 30 -2.24 -6.70 29.52
C MET A 30 -1.94 -8.20 29.52
N LEU A 31 -2.97 -9.05 29.64
CA LEU A 31 -2.83 -10.46 29.45
C LEU A 31 -2.90 -10.77 27.95
N ALA A 32 -1.79 -11.24 27.37
CA ALA A 32 -1.78 -11.68 25.98
C ALA A 32 -2.68 -12.89 25.77
N LYS A 33 -3.17 -13.03 24.54
CA LYS A 33 -3.94 -14.18 24.09
C LYS A 33 -3.21 -14.88 22.95
N THR A 34 -3.17 -16.21 23.01
CA THR A 34 -2.77 -17.06 21.89
C THR A 34 -3.84 -18.10 21.66
N HIS A 35 -4.23 -18.32 20.42
CA HIS A 35 -5.37 -19.20 20.10
C HIS A 35 -6.66 -18.83 20.85
N GLY A 36 -6.85 -17.54 21.15
CA GLY A 36 -7.97 -17.05 21.96
C GLY A 36 -7.89 -17.39 23.47
N GLN A 37 -6.83 -18.07 23.92
CA GLN A 37 -6.66 -18.48 25.32
C GLN A 37 -5.69 -17.55 26.06
N PRO A 38 -5.85 -17.39 27.38
CA PRO A 38 -4.91 -16.66 28.22
C PRO A 38 -3.47 -17.18 28.05
N ALA A 39 -2.53 -16.28 27.86
CA ALA A 39 -1.11 -16.56 27.69
C ALA A 39 -0.26 -15.72 28.67
N SER A 40 0.99 -15.43 28.32
CA SER A 40 1.88 -14.62 29.14
C SER A 40 1.44 -13.16 29.22
N PRO A 41 1.77 -12.44 30.31
CA PRO A 41 1.59 -10.99 30.38
C PRO A 41 2.36 -10.27 29.29
N THR A 42 1.76 -9.19 28.76
CA THR A 42 2.36 -8.24 27.82
C THR A 42 2.00 -6.81 28.25
N ARG A 43 2.25 -5.84 27.38
CA ARG A 43 1.87 -4.44 27.58
C ARG A 43 1.10 -3.93 26.37
N VAL A 44 0.08 -3.11 26.62
CA VAL A 44 -0.77 -2.56 25.57
C VAL A 44 0.06 -1.80 24.52
N GLY A 45 0.97 -0.92 24.96
CA GLY A 45 1.81 -0.17 24.03
C GLY A 45 2.69 -1.07 23.14
N LYS A 46 3.18 -2.21 23.67
CA LYS A 46 3.93 -3.19 22.85
C LYS A 46 3.04 -3.81 21.76
N GLU A 47 1.78 -4.12 22.05
CA GLU A 47 0.85 -4.67 21.07
C GLU A 47 0.62 -3.70 19.91
N PHE A 48 0.45 -2.40 20.20
CA PHE A 48 0.37 -1.34 19.17
C PHE A 48 1.69 -1.16 18.41
N ASN A 49 2.82 -1.18 19.10
CA ASN A 49 4.12 -0.97 18.49
C ASN A 49 4.50 -2.05 17.48
N VAL A 50 4.01 -3.28 17.63
CA VAL A 50 4.19 -4.35 16.64
C VAL A 50 3.66 -3.91 15.27
N PHE A 51 2.48 -3.31 15.21
CA PHE A 51 1.90 -2.81 13.96
C PHE A 51 2.65 -1.61 13.42
N ALA A 52 3.07 -0.68 14.29
CA ALA A 52 3.88 0.46 13.89
C ALA A 52 5.18 0.02 13.18
N VAL A 53 5.93 -0.90 13.78
CA VAL A 53 7.16 -1.44 13.20
C VAL A 53 6.91 -2.16 11.87
N ARG A 54 5.83 -2.95 11.77
CA ARG A 54 5.46 -3.62 10.52
C ARG A 54 5.15 -2.63 9.40
N ILE A 55 4.43 -1.53 9.70
CA ILE A 55 4.12 -0.47 8.73
C ILE A 55 5.38 0.28 8.32
N GLU A 56 6.26 0.65 9.27
CA GLU A 56 7.55 1.31 8.98
C GLU A 56 8.41 0.47 8.04
N GLU A 57 8.43 -0.85 8.22
CA GLU A 57 9.16 -1.74 7.32
C GLU A 57 8.60 -1.70 5.89
N GLN A 58 7.28 -1.64 5.73
CA GLN A 58 6.67 -1.50 4.41
C GLN A 58 6.93 -0.13 3.78
N ILE A 59 6.92 0.95 4.57
CA ILE A 59 7.28 2.29 4.09
C ILE A 59 8.73 2.29 3.57
N ARG A 60 9.68 1.69 4.30
CA ARG A 60 11.07 1.58 3.84
C ARG A 60 11.21 0.80 2.54
N GLN A 61 10.46 -0.29 2.37
CA GLN A 61 10.43 -1.04 1.11
C GLN A 61 9.81 -0.22 -0.02
N PHE A 62 8.75 0.51 0.27
CA PHE A 62 8.06 1.37 -0.69
C PHE A 62 8.98 2.48 -1.19
N GLU A 63 9.73 3.14 -0.30
CA GLU A 63 10.68 4.22 -0.64
C GLU A 63 11.85 3.75 -1.52
N GLN A 64 12.10 2.44 -1.63
CA GLN A 64 13.10 1.87 -2.54
C GLN A 64 12.54 1.62 -3.96
N LEU A 65 11.22 1.69 -4.14
CA LEU A 65 10.60 1.50 -5.45
C LEU A 65 10.93 2.69 -6.36
N THR A 66 11.14 2.39 -7.62
CA THR A 66 11.42 3.41 -8.64
C THR A 66 10.21 3.56 -9.56
N TYR A 67 9.99 4.76 -10.05
CA TYR A 67 8.99 5.02 -11.08
C TYR A 67 9.62 4.83 -12.46
N PRO A 68 9.35 3.70 -13.13
CA PRO A 68 9.98 3.39 -14.41
C PRO A 68 9.26 4.09 -15.57
N ALA A 69 10.02 4.34 -16.63
CA ALA A 69 9.49 4.79 -17.90
C ALA A 69 10.23 4.18 -19.08
N LYS A 70 9.56 4.03 -20.19
CA LYS A 70 10.15 3.53 -21.44
C LYS A 70 10.39 4.67 -22.40
N PHE A 71 11.62 4.70 -22.95
CA PHE A 71 11.95 5.45 -24.14
C PHE A 71 12.77 4.54 -25.08
N GLY A 72 12.21 4.17 -26.25
CA GLY A 72 12.88 3.15 -27.08
C GLY A 72 12.28 2.94 -28.47
N GLY A 73 11.29 3.75 -28.87
CA GLY A 73 10.62 3.59 -30.15
C GLY A 73 9.62 2.42 -30.17
N ALA A 74 9.14 2.04 -31.35
CA ALA A 74 7.99 1.14 -31.55
C ALA A 74 8.16 -0.27 -30.96
N THR A 75 9.39 -0.78 -30.88
CA THR A 75 9.71 -2.10 -30.32
C THR A 75 10.83 -2.07 -29.30
N GLY A 76 11.14 -0.90 -28.75
CA GLY A 76 12.23 -0.74 -27.79
C GLY A 76 13.64 -0.71 -28.38
N ASN A 77 13.78 -0.78 -29.69
CA ASN A 77 15.08 -0.96 -30.38
C ASN A 77 15.62 0.32 -31.02
N MET A 78 14.98 1.46 -30.84
CA MET A 78 15.41 2.74 -31.46
C MET A 78 15.51 2.69 -32.99
N ASN A 79 14.75 1.83 -33.69
CA ASN A 79 14.90 1.57 -35.12
C ASN A 79 14.81 2.85 -35.96
N ALA A 80 13.72 3.62 -35.83
CA ALA A 80 13.55 4.87 -36.59
C ALA A 80 14.62 5.92 -36.23
N HIS A 81 15.01 6.00 -34.96
CA HIS A 81 16.03 6.91 -34.50
C HIS A 81 17.39 6.60 -35.13
N LYS A 82 17.78 5.32 -35.15
CA LYS A 82 19.05 4.88 -35.75
C LYS A 82 19.07 5.02 -37.27
N VAL A 83 17.93 4.88 -37.94
CA VAL A 83 17.84 5.13 -39.40
C VAL A 83 17.99 6.61 -39.70
N ALA A 84 17.32 7.47 -38.92
CA ALA A 84 17.35 8.92 -39.16
C ALA A 84 18.68 9.56 -38.77
N TYR A 85 19.26 9.16 -37.63
CA TYR A 85 20.50 9.73 -37.07
C TYR A 85 21.36 8.64 -36.47
N PRO A 86 22.09 7.90 -37.29
CA PRO A 86 22.87 6.72 -36.87
C PRO A 86 24.04 7.05 -35.94
N GLU A 87 24.55 8.27 -35.99
CA GLU A 87 25.69 8.77 -35.21
C GLU A 87 25.35 9.11 -33.75
N ILE A 88 24.06 9.26 -33.42
CA ILE A 88 23.64 9.65 -32.08
C ILE A 88 23.64 8.43 -31.14
N ASP A 89 24.15 8.61 -29.92
CA ASP A 89 23.96 7.66 -28.83
C ASP A 89 22.53 7.78 -28.25
N TRP A 90 21.61 7.09 -28.92
CA TRP A 90 20.19 7.05 -28.51
C TRP A 90 19.95 6.35 -27.18
N ILE A 91 20.88 5.49 -26.72
CA ILE A 91 20.77 4.84 -25.40
C ILE A 91 21.09 5.88 -24.31
N GLY A 92 22.21 6.57 -24.44
CA GLY A 92 22.58 7.68 -23.55
C GLY A 92 21.51 8.76 -23.51
N PHE A 93 21.09 9.25 -24.69
CA PHE A 93 20.01 10.24 -24.80
C PHE A 93 18.73 9.80 -24.06
N GLY A 94 18.29 8.56 -24.25
CA GLY A 94 17.08 8.05 -23.62
C GLY A 94 17.20 7.96 -22.10
N ASN A 95 18.39 7.64 -21.59
CA ASN A 95 18.64 7.63 -20.13
C ASN A 95 18.52 9.06 -19.56
N ASP A 96 19.21 10.01 -20.17
CA ASP A 96 19.24 11.40 -19.71
C ASP A 96 17.87 12.06 -19.82
N PHE A 97 17.16 11.82 -20.93
CA PHE A 97 15.81 12.33 -21.12
C PHE A 97 14.83 11.83 -20.05
N VAL A 98 14.81 10.52 -19.81
CA VAL A 98 13.91 9.95 -18.79
C VAL A 98 14.31 10.42 -17.38
N ALA A 99 15.61 10.51 -17.10
CA ALA A 99 16.10 11.02 -15.81
C ALA A 99 15.72 12.51 -15.61
N SER A 100 15.70 13.32 -16.65
CA SER A 100 15.27 14.72 -16.57
C SER A 100 13.81 14.92 -16.15
N LEU A 101 12.99 13.87 -16.29
CA LEU A 101 11.59 13.82 -15.83
C LEU A 101 11.44 13.27 -14.41
N GLY A 102 12.54 13.00 -13.69
CA GLY A 102 12.53 12.38 -12.36
C GLY A 102 12.18 10.88 -12.38
N LEU A 103 12.27 10.23 -13.53
CA LEU A 103 11.92 8.82 -13.73
C LEU A 103 13.17 7.97 -13.98
N LYS A 104 13.04 6.66 -13.82
CA LYS A 104 14.11 5.69 -14.14
C LYS A 104 13.77 4.98 -15.44
N ARG A 105 14.69 5.03 -16.41
CA ARG A 105 14.45 4.34 -17.67
C ARG A 105 14.51 2.83 -17.53
N SER A 106 13.47 2.15 -18.01
CA SER A 106 13.50 0.71 -18.25
C SER A 106 14.17 0.42 -19.59
N PHE A 107 15.20 -0.44 -19.57
CA PHE A 107 15.94 -0.85 -20.76
C PHE A 107 16.66 -2.20 -20.51
N PRO A 108 16.58 -3.16 -21.45
CA PRO A 108 15.77 -3.14 -22.68
C PRO A 108 14.27 -3.33 -22.41
N THR A 109 13.42 -2.88 -23.34
CA THR A 109 11.96 -3.09 -23.30
C THR A 109 11.44 -3.57 -24.64
N THR A 110 10.20 -4.01 -24.68
CA THR A 110 9.41 -4.17 -25.90
C THR A 110 8.79 -2.84 -26.36
N GLN A 111 7.63 -2.82 -26.94
CA GLN A 111 6.93 -1.58 -27.27
C GLN A 111 6.53 -0.79 -26.03
N ILE A 112 6.27 -1.47 -24.91
CA ILE A 112 5.83 -0.88 -23.65
C ILE A 112 6.88 -1.06 -22.54
N GLU A 113 6.71 -0.33 -21.45
CA GLU A 113 7.31 -0.63 -20.16
C GLU A 113 6.67 -1.91 -19.62
N HIS A 114 7.44 -2.79 -18.93
CA HIS A 114 6.95 -4.12 -18.52
C HIS A 114 6.13 -4.12 -17.22
N TYR A 115 5.94 -2.99 -16.58
CA TYR A 115 5.12 -2.82 -15.37
C TYR A 115 5.56 -3.62 -14.12
N ASP A 116 6.73 -4.24 -14.11
CA ASP A 116 7.20 -5.04 -12.95
C ASP A 116 7.33 -4.19 -11.68
N ASN A 117 7.87 -2.97 -11.81
CA ASN A 117 7.96 -2.04 -10.69
C ASN A 117 6.61 -1.51 -10.24
N LEU A 118 5.68 -1.30 -11.18
CA LEU A 118 4.31 -0.91 -10.85
C LEU A 118 3.56 -2.04 -10.14
N ALA A 119 3.79 -3.29 -10.56
CA ALA A 119 3.27 -4.46 -9.87
C ALA A 119 3.84 -4.57 -8.45
N SER A 120 5.14 -4.34 -8.28
CA SER A 120 5.78 -4.30 -6.95
C SER A 120 5.20 -3.23 -6.04
N LEU A 121 4.81 -2.07 -6.61
CA LEU A 121 4.12 -1.02 -5.88
C LEU A 121 2.76 -1.52 -5.37
N PHE A 122 1.94 -2.13 -6.22
CA PHE A 122 0.64 -2.70 -5.80
C PHE A 122 0.80 -3.81 -4.77
N ASP A 123 1.81 -4.65 -4.87
CA ASP A 123 2.13 -5.67 -3.87
C ASP A 123 2.50 -5.05 -2.51
N CYS A 124 3.22 -3.94 -2.52
CA CYS A 124 3.55 -3.21 -1.30
C CYS A 124 2.31 -2.57 -0.66
N LEU A 125 1.47 -1.90 -1.45
CA LEU A 125 0.19 -1.32 -0.99
C LEU A 125 -0.71 -2.40 -0.38
N ARG A 126 -0.84 -3.54 -1.02
CA ARG A 126 -1.61 -4.68 -0.52
C ARG A 126 -1.07 -5.19 0.82
N ARG A 127 0.26 -5.29 1.01
CA ARG A 127 0.83 -5.69 2.31
C ARG A 127 0.56 -4.67 3.40
N ILE A 128 0.61 -3.38 3.09
CA ILE A 128 0.22 -2.32 4.04
C ILE A 128 -1.23 -2.50 4.46
N ASN A 129 -2.14 -2.65 3.51
CA ASN A 129 -3.56 -2.91 3.81
C ASN A 129 -3.76 -4.17 4.64
N THR A 130 -3.06 -5.26 4.32
CA THR A 130 -3.12 -6.51 5.09
C THR A 130 -2.71 -6.29 6.55
N ILE A 131 -1.68 -5.46 6.81
CA ILE A 131 -1.27 -5.12 8.19
C ILE A 131 -2.35 -4.28 8.89
N LEU A 132 -2.97 -3.35 8.18
CA LEU A 132 -4.04 -2.51 8.72
C LEU A 132 -5.33 -3.31 8.98
N ILE A 133 -5.65 -4.30 8.14
CA ILE A 133 -6.73 -5.27 8.38
C ILE A 133 -6.47 -6.06 9.66
N ASP A 134 -5.26 -6.59 9.82
CA ASP A 134 -4.85 -7.34 11.01
C ASP A 134 -4.98 -6.46 12.28
N PHE A 135 -4.50 -5.22 12.21
CA PHE A 135 -4.68 -4.23 13.27
C PHE A 135 -6.16 -3.98 13.59
N ALA A 136 -6.99 -3.73 12.57
CA ALA A 136 -8.41 -3.48 12.76
C ALA A 136 -9.13 -4.66 13.43
N ARG A 137 -8.80 -5.90 13.04
CA ARG A 137 -9.33 -7.13 13.63
C ARG A 137 -8.91 -7.32 15.08
N ASP A 138 -7.65 -7.04 15.39
CA ASP A 138 -7.17 -7.14 16.77
C ASP A 138 -7.84 -6.11 17.67
N ILE A 139 -7.97 -4.86 17.24
CA ILE A 139 -8.67 -3.81 18.01
C ILE A 139 -10.15 -4.19 18.21
N TRP A 140 -10.83 -4.63 17.14
CA TRP A 140 -12.21 -5.10 17.22
C TRP A 140 -12.34 -6.26 18.24
N THR A 141 -11.40 -7.20 18.20
CA THR A 141 -11.36 -8.35 19.11
C THR A 141 -11.14 -7.89 20.56
N TYR A 142 -10.21 -6.99 20.82
CA TYR A 142 -9.98 -6.43 22.17
C TYR A 142 -11.17 -5.63 22.69
N ILE A 143 -11.93 -4.96 21.82
CA ILE A 143 -13.20 -4.31 22.22
C ILE A 143 -14.24 -5.37 22.58
N SER A 144 -14.37 -6.45 21.82
CA SER A 144 -15.33 -7.53 22.10
C SER A 144 -15.02 -8.30 23.40
N MET A 145 -13.75 -8.31 23.80
CA MET A 145 -13.28 -8.91 25.07
C MET A 145 -13.22 -7.90 26.24
N GLU A 146 -13.75 -6.68 26.05
CA GLU A 146 -13.76 -5.61 27.05
C GLU A 146 -12.37 -5.13 27.51
N TYR A 147 -11.32 -5.42 26.75
CA TYR A 147 -9.99 -4.86 26.99
C TYR A 147 -9.93 -3.38 26.66
N PHE A 148 -10.67 -2.97 25.60
CA PHE A 148 -10.80 -1.58 25.18
C PHE A 148 -12.28 -1.15 25.18
N ARG A 149 -12.51 0.12 25.44
CA ARG A 149 -13.80 0.77 25.26
C ARG A 149 -13.67 1.94 24.31
N GLN A 150 -14.55 2.02 23.33
CA GLN A 150 -14.65 3.20 22.49
C GLN A 150 -15.21 4.38 23.27
N LYS A 151 -14.62 5.55 23.11
CA LYS A 151 -15.18 6.80 23.62
C LYS A 151 -16.37 7.19 22.77
N VAL A 152 -17.49 7.52 23.42
CA VAL A 152 -18.67 8.08 22.74
C VAL A 152 -18.33 9.50 22.32
N LYS A 153 -18.44 9.82 21.04
CA LYS A 153 -18.36 11.21 20.57
C LYS A 153 -19.66 11.93 20.89
N ALA A 154 -19.57 13.18 21.38
CA ALA A 154 -20.75 13.97 21.68
C ALA A 154 -21.62 14.14 20.42
N GLY A 155 -22.89 13.74 20.51
CA GLY A 155 -23.84 13.79 19.38
C GLY A 155 -23.93 12.51 18.53
N GLU A 156 -23.09 11.50 18.76
CA GLU A 156 -23.28 10.17 18.16
C GLU A 156 -24.28 9.36 18.98
N VAL A 157 -25.33 8.90 18.31
CA VAL A 157 -26.24 7.89 18.86
C VAL A 157 -25.63 6.53 18.53
N GLY A 158 -25.31 5.70 19.54
CA GLY A 158 -24.70 4.38 19.38
C GLY A 158 -25.42 3.54 18.30
N SER A 159 -26.31 2.67 18.63
CA SER A 159 -27.16 1.97 17.67
C SER A 159 -28.58 2.54 17.78
N SER A 160 -29.28 2.75 16.66
CA SER A 160 -30.68 3.16 16.66
C SER A 160 -31.60 2.15 17.37
N ALA A 161 -31.23 0.85 17.34
CA ALA A 161 -31.99 -0.23 17.99
C ALA A 161 -31.51 -0.54 19.42
N MET A 162 -30.21 -0.29 19.72
CA MET A 162 -29.58 -0.62 21.00
C MET A 162 -28.68 0.55 21.46
N PRO A 163 -29.24 1.61 22.03
CA PRO A 163 -28.51 2.84 22.35
C PRO A 163 -27.49 2.71 23.48
N HIS A 164 -27.48 1.59 24.21
CA HIS A 164 -26.56 1.30 25.31
C HIS A 164 -25.16 0.85 24.88
N LYS A 165 -24.91 0.64 23.56
CA LYS A 165 -23.62 0.18 23.05
C LYS A 165 -23.09 1.09 21.94
N VAL A 166 -21.76 1.16 21.84
CA VAL A 166 -21.03 1.77 20.73
C VAL A 166 -20.37 0.65 19.92
N ASN A 167 -20.74 0.54 18.65
CA ASN A 167 -20.18 -0.48 17.78
C ASN A 167 -18.83 0.00 17.20
N PRO A 168 -17.84 -0.89 17.01
CA PRO A 168 -16.55 -0.55 16.39
C PRO A 168 -16.63 -0.47 14.85
N ILE A 169 -17.62 0.28 14.33
CA ILE A 169 -17.95 0.34 12.90
C ILE A 169 -16.83 0.90 12.03
N ASP A 170 -15.99 1.78 12.58
CA ASP A 170 -14.87 2.35 11.83
C ASP A 170 -13.84 1.26 11.49
N PHE A 171 -13.58 0.32 12.40
CA PHE A 171 -12.69 -0.83 12.15
C PHE A 171 -13.30 -1.83 11.17
N GLU A 172 -14.61 -2.09 11.25
CA GLU A 172 -15.33 -2.94 10.31
C GLU A 172 -15.33 -2.35 8.90
N ASN A 173 -15.61 -1.05 8.77
CA ASN A 173 -15.55 -0.32 7.51
C ASN A 173 -14.13 -0.31 6.92
N ALA A 174 -13.12 -0.09 7.75
CA ALA A 174 -11.73 -0.12 7.33
C ALA A 174 -11.35 -1.50 6.76
N GLU A 175 -11.67 -2.58 7.49
CA GLU A 175 -11.42 -3.96 7.03
C GLU A 175 -12.09 -4.23 5.67
N GLY A 176 -13.36 -3.85 5.52
CA GLY A 176 -14.12 -4.06 4.28
C GLY A 176 -13.51 -3.29 3.10
N ASN A 177 -13.18 -2.01 3.28
CA ASN A 177 -12.60 -1.17 2.22
C ASN A 177 -11.18 -1.61 1.85
N PHE A 178 -10.34 -1.96 2.80
CA PHE A 178 -9.01 -2.51 2.51
C PHE A 178 -9.11 -3.82 1.73
N GLY A 179 -10.08 -4.68 2.04
CA GLY A 179 -10.31 -5.91 1.30
C GLY A 179 -10.69 -5.69 -0.17
N VAL A 180 -11.52 -4.70 -0.47
CA VAL A 180 -11.86 -4.31 -1.85
C VAL A 180 -10.61 -3.77 -2.58
N ALA A 181 -9.85 -2.89 -1.94
CA ALA A 181 -8.61 -2.35 -2.51
C ALA A 181 -7.59 -3.48 -2.80
N ASP A 182 -7.45 -4.43 -1.88
CA ASP A 182 -6.53 -5.57 -2.02
C ASP A 182 -6.92 -6.50 -3.19
N ALA A 183 -8.20 -6.65 -3.47
CA ALA A 183 -8.66 -7.40 -4.66
C ALA A 183 -8.20 -6.70 -5.96
N LEU A 184 -8.29 -5.37 -6.02
CA LEU A 184 -7.80 -4.58 -7.16
C LEU A 184 -6.27 -4.64 -7.26
N TYR A 185 -5.55 -4.43 -6.18
CA TYR A 185 -4.08 -4.48 -6.15
C TYR A 185 -3.57 -5.87 -6.56
N THR A 186 -4.20 -6.93 -6.08
CA THR A 186 -3.85 -8.31 -6.48
C THR A 186 -4.04 -8.51 -7.98
N HIS A 187 -5.15 -8.06 -8.55
CA HIS A 187 -5.39 -8.18 -9.98
C HIS A 187 -4.38 -7.37 -10.79
N LEU A 188 -4.12 -6.13 -10.40
CA LEU A 188 -3.18 -5.23 -11.08
C LEU A 188 -1.75 -5.77 -11.05
N SER A 189 -1.26 -6.23 -9.89
CA SER A 189 0.09 -6.77 -9.76
C SER A 189 0.30 -8.05 -10.58
N MET A 190 -0.71 -8.90 -10.67
CA MET A 190 -0.63 -10.13 -11.46
C MET A 190 -0.82 -9.90 -12.95
N LYS A 191 -1.63 -8.92 -13.35
CA LYS A 191 -2.02 -8.73 -14.74
C LYS A 191 -1.08 -7.83 -15.53
N LEU A 192 -0.62 -6.72 -14.93
CA LEU A 192 0.13 -5.71 -15.65
C LEU A 192 1.46 -6.20 -16.24
N PRO A 193 2.25 -7.06 -15.56
CA PRO A 193 3.49 -7.60 -16.14
C PRO A 193 3.28 -8.52 -17.34
N ILE A 194 2.03 -8.95 -17.62
CA ILE A 194 1.73 -9.86 -18.72
C ILE A 194 1.27 -9.09 -19.95
N SER A 195 2.10 -9.07 -20.99
CA SER A 195 1.77 -8.56 -22.32
C SER A 195 2.27 -9.53 -23.38
N ARG A 196 1.45 -9.75 -24.44
CA ARG A 196 1.80 -10.68 -25.50
C ARG A 196 2.80 -10.06 -26.46
N LEU A 197 3.90 -10.78 -26.72
CA LEU A 197 4.94 -10.41 -27.69
C LEU A 197 5.44 -8.98 -27.44
N GLN A 198 5.36 -8.09 -28.44
CA GLN A 198 5.79 -6.71 -28.32
C GLN A 198 4.78 -5.84 -27.55
N ARG A 199 3.50 -6.13 -27.69
CA ARG A 199 2.37 -5.47 -26.99
C ARG A 199 1.05 -6.18 -27.28
N ASP A 200 0.13 -6.14 -26.32
CA ASP A 200 -1.32 -6.22 -26.52
C ASP A 200 -2.03 -5.02 -25.86
N LEU A 201 -3.35 -4.99 -25.84
CA LEU A 201 -4.12 -3.87 -25.26
C LEU A 201 -4.75 -4.19 -23.91
N THR A 202 -4.41 -5.31 -23.29
CA THR A 202 -5.03 -5.73 -22.02
C THR A 202 -4.58 -4.88 -20.84
N ASP A 203 -3.39 -4.28 -20.88
CA ASP A 203 -2.90 -3.30 -19.93
C ASP A 203 -3.78 -2.06 -19.87
N SER A 204 -4.10 -1.47 -21.01
CA SER A 204 -4.91 -0.24 -21.09
C SER A 204 -6.34 -0.42 -20.54
N THR A 205 -6.86 -1.65 -20.54
CA THR A 205 -8.17 -1.97 -19.96
C THR A 205 -8.12 -1.89 -18.43
N VAL A 206 -7.08 -2.45 -17.81
CA VAL A 206 -6.97 -2.52 -16.35
C VAL A 206 -6.40 -1.25 -15.72
N LEU A 207 -5.50 -0.52 -16.40
CA LEU A 207 -4.92 0.73 -15.92
C LEU A 207 -5.97 1.80 -15.61
N ARG A 208 -7.12 1.76 -16.29
CA ARG A 208 -8.25 2.68 -16.03
C ARG A 208 -8.87 2.52 -14.64
N ASN A 209 -8.55 1.45 -13.92
CA ASN A 209 -9.06 1.19 -12.58
C ASN A 209 -8.08 1.65 -11.47
N ILE A 210 -7.01 2.36 -11.84
CA ILE A 210 -6.06 2.90 -10.87
C ILE A 210 -6.53 4.25 -10.31
N GLY A 211 -7.28 5.03 -11.11
CA GLY A 211 -7.79 6.34 -10.73
C GLY A 211 -9.20 6.37 -10.17
#